data_c7b191ac649fb1ad097322441d0b7243
#
_entry.id   c7b191ac649fb1ad097322441d0b7243
#
_cell.length_a   1.000
_cell.length_b   1.000
_cell.length_c   1.000
_cell.angle_alpha   90.00
_cell.angle_beta   90.00
_cell.angle_gamma   90.00
#
_symmetry.space_group_name_H-M   'P 1'
#
loop_
_entity.id
_entity.type
_entity.pdbx_description
1 polymer ?
#
loop_
_entity_poly.entity_id
_entity_poly.type
_entity_poly.pdbx_seq_one_letter_code
_entity_poly.pdbx_strand_id
1 'polypeptide(L)'
;MARSTSLVARRLSRSQQPSRQGVWRGARLLLASPGARFGIGVLVVVALCAIVPGRLAPADPNEQNLLSRFTPPLSHAAFGGFAVLGTDQLGRDILSRLIYGARTSVLIGLSAVLLAGLLGTSLGLLAGVQGNVADQVIMRLADMQFAFPFVLLAITIIGVLGQSIRNIIVIVALSNWVAYARLARAETLAAREKAYVEAARAMGMSTAGITWRHIFPNVSASLIVVATFGIAGAILMEAGLSFLGLGVPLGTPDWGAMLAEGRRFVDTRYWLALFPGGAVFLTVLAINLLGDALRDAIDPYLRNRAALKEL
;
A
#
# COMPACT_ATOMS: atom_id res chain seq x y z
N MET A 1 36.47 -5.07 43.61
CA MET A 1 35.67 -4.18 42.77
C MET A 1 35.78 -4.46 41.26
N ALA A 2 36.76 -5.16 40.71
CA ALA A 2 36.95 -5.37 39.25
C ALA A 2 36.12 -6.51 38.62
N ARG A 3 35.47 -7.41 39.40
CA ARG A 3 34.64 -8.51 38.87
C ARG A 3 33.20 -8.16 38.53
N SER A 4 32.65 -7.10 39.12
CA SER A 4 31.26 -6.69 38.86
C SER A 4 31.09 -5.90 37.55
N THR A 5 32.10 -5.17 37.13
CA THR A 5 32.08 -4.37 35.88
C THR A 5 32.12 -5.24 34.62
N SER A 6 32.79 -6.42 34.68
CA SER A 6 32.87 -7.32 33.51
C SER A 6 31.56 -8.08 33.22
N LEU A 7 30.72 -8.32 34.23
CA LEU A 7 29.42 -8.99 34.06
C LEU A 7 28.36 -8.03 33.49
N VAL A 8 28.40 -6.75 33.86
CA VAL A 8 27.51 -5.72 33.31
C VAL A 8 27.86 -5.46 31.83
N ALA A 9 29.15 -5.37 31.49
CA ALA A 9 29.61 -5.17 30.10
C ALA A 9 29.21 -6.36 29.21
N ARG A 10 29.31 -7.60 29.68
CA ARG A 10 28.88 -8.81 28.94
C ARG A 10 27.37 -8.93 28.79
N ARG A 11 26.57 -8.40 29.71
CA ARG A 11 25.10 -8.33 29.56
C ARG A 11 24.67 -7.27 28.53
N LEU A 12 25.34 -6.13 28.49
CA LEU A 12 25.04 -5.07 27.53
C LEU A 12 25.45 -5.42 26.09
N SER A 13 26.54 -6.21 25.89
CA SER A 13 26.96 -6.65 24.55
C SER A 13 26.08 -7.76 23.95
N ARG A 14 25.33 -8.52 24.77
CA ARG A 14 24.39 -9.58 24.29
C ARG A 14 23.04 -9.04 23.83
N SER A 15 22.67 -7.80 24.16
CA SER A 15 21.37 -7.22 23.83
C SER A 15 21.27 -6.65 22.41
N GLN A 16 22.34 -6.62 21.62
CA GLN A 16 22.37 -5.96 20.30
C GLN A 16 22.45 -6.89 19.08
N GLN A 17 22.41 -8.21 19.27
CA GLN A 17 22.28 -9.08 18.10
C GLN A 17 20.79 -9.22 17.71
N PRO A 18 20.40 -8.91 16.44
CA PRO A 18 19.07 -9.27 15.94
C PRO A 18 19.01 -10.79 15.81
N SER A 19 18.59 -11.44 16.91
CA SER A 19 18.40 -12.88 16.92
C SER A 19 17.26 -13.24 15.98
N ARG A 20 17.39 -14.34 15.23
CA ARG A 20 16.28 -14.96 14.44
C ARG A 20 14.99 -15.09 15.26
N GLN A 21 15.09 -15.14 16.60
CA GLN A 21 13.95 -15.12 17.52
C GLN A 21 13.10 -13.84 17.48
N GLY A 22 13.65 -12.69 17.03
CA GLY A 22 12.90 -11.44 16.89
C GLY A 22 11.85 -11.48 15.77
N VAL A 23 12.15 -12.12 14.65
CA VAL A 23 11.23 -12.24 13.51
C VAL A 23 10.04 -13.15 13.83
N TRP A 24 10.30 -14.29 14.49
CA TRP A 24 9.24 -15.22 14.89
C TRP A 24 8.33 -14.66 16.00
N ARG A 25 8.88 -13.83 16.91
CA ARG A 25 8.06 -13.10 17.89
C ARG A 25 7.18 -12.04 17.23
N GLY A 26 7.72 -11.28 16.25
CA GLY A 26 6.93 -10.34 15.47
C GLY A 26 5.77 -10.99 14.72
N ALA A 27 6.03 -12.13 14.06
CA ALA A 27 4.98 -12.90 13.38
C ALA A 27 3.90 -13.44 14.35
N ARG A 28 4.28 -13.87 15.55
CA ARG A 28 3.31 -14.27 16.59
C ARG A 28 2.47 -13.11 17.09
N LEU A 29 3.04 -11.92 17.24
CA LEU A 29 2.30 -10.72 17.64
C LEU A 29 1.31 -10.29 16.56
N LEU A 30 1.71 -10.34 15.28
CA LEU A 30 0.82 -10.10 14.14
C LEU A 30 -0.38 -11.07 14.16
N LEU A 31 -0.15 -12.37 14.38
CA LEU A 31 -1.20 -13.39 14.42
C LEU A 31 -2.01 -13.38 15.72
N ALA A 32 -1.57 -12.71 16.77
CA ALA A 32 -2.31 -12.59 18.01
C ALA A 32 -3.50 -11.61 17.91
N SER A 33 -3.39 -10.58 17.06
CA SER A 33 -4.46 -9.61 16.85
C SER A 33 -5.60 -10.19 16.01
N PRO A 34 -6.86 -10.18 16.50
CA PRO A 34 -8.02 -10.61 15.70
C PRO A 34 -8.17 -9.80 14.40
N GLY A 35 -7.91 -8.48 14.45
CA GLY A 35 -7.95 -7.61 13.28
C GLY A 35 -6.93 -8.00 12.22
N ALA A 36 -5.67 -8.30 12.62
CA ALA A 36 -4.66 -8.73 11.68
C ALA A 36 -4.99 -10.10 11.05
N ARG A 37 -5.56 -11.06 11.79
CA ARG A 37 -6.02 -12.34 11.24
C ARG A 37 -7.12 -12.15 10.19
N PHE A 38 -8.10 -11.30 10.50
CA PHE A 38 -9.14 -10.93 9.54
C PHE A 38 -8.53 -10.27 8.30
N GLY A 39 -7.66 -9.27 8.50
CA GLY A 39 -6.96 -8.57 7.41
C GLY A 39 -6.17 -9.53 6.51
N ILE A 40 -5.38 -10.44 7.10
CA ILE A 40 -4.63 -11.46 6.35
C ILE A 40 -5.58 -12.36 5.55
N GLY A 41 -6.69 -12.81 6.14
CA GLY A 41 -7.68 -13.64 5.44
C GLY A 41 -8.26 -12.94 4.20
N VAL A 42 -8.68 -11.68 4.34
CA VAL A 42 -9.19 -10.88 3.22
C VAL A 42 -8.10 -10.67 2.16
N LEU A 43 -6.88 -10.30 2.56
CA LEU A 43 -5.79 -10.07 1.62
C LEU A 43 -5.35 -11.34 0.89
N VAL A 44 -5.42 -12.50 1.51
CA VAL A 44 -5.19 -13.80 0.85
C VAL A 44 -6.23 -14.04 -0.24
N VAL A 45 -7.51 -13.80 0.05
CA VAL A 45 -8.58 -13.93 -0.95
C VAL A 45 -8.36 -12.95 -2.11
N VAL A 46 -8.08 -11.68 -1.83
CA VAL A 46 -7.80 -10.66 -2.84
C VAL A 46 -6.57 -11.02 -3.68
N ALA A 47 -5.50 -11.51 -3.05
CA ALA A 47 -4.29 -11.95 -3.74
C ALA A 47 -4.56 -13.17 -4.66
N LEU A 48 -5.35 -14.14 -4.21
CA LEU A 48 -5.76 -15.27 -5.04
C LEU A 48 -6.57 -14.79 -6.25
N CYS A 49 -7.53 -13.89 -6.07
CA CYS A 49 -8.28 -13.27 -7.16
C CYS A 49 -7.36 -12.54 -8.14
N ALA A 50 -6.36 -11.82 -7.64
CA ALA A 50 -5.44 -11.05 -8.48
C ALA A 50 -4.45 -11.94 -9.27
N ILE A 51 -3.98 -13.06 -8.67
CA ILE A 51 -2.96 -13.93 -9.28
C ILE A 51 -3.56 -14.90 -10.28
N VAL A 52 -4.70 -15.53 -9.92
CA VAL A 52 -5.30 -16.61 -10.73
C VAL A 52 -6.77 -16.31 -11.12
N PRO A 53 -7.10 -15.12 -11.65
CA PRO A 53 -8.48 -14.73 -11.93
C PRO A 53 -9.17 -15.69 -12.90
N GLY A 54 -8.46 -16.17 -13.93
CA GLY A 54 -9.03 -17.06 -14.95
C GLY A 54 -9.43 -18.46 -14.45
N ARG A 55 -9.01 -18.85 -13.22
CA ARG A 55 -9.46 -20.13 -12.62
C ARG A 55 -10.59 -19.93 -11.62
N LEU A 56 -10.75 -18.71 -11.11
CA LEU A 56 -11.73 -18.39 -10.08
C LEU A 56 -13.00 -17.77 -10.66
N ALA A 57 -12.87 -17.05 -11.78
CA ALA A 57 -13.98 -16.39 -12.44
C ALA A 57 -14.86 -17.44 -13.16
N PRO A 58 -16.18 -17.42 -12.94
CA PRO A 58 -17.11 -18.34 -13.61
C PRO A 58 -17.31 -18.05 -15.10
N ALA A 59 -17.06 -16.80 -15.55
CA ALA A 59 -17.26 -16.36 -16.93
C ALA A 59 -16.17 -15.36 -17.36
N ASP A 60 -16.10 -15.06 -18.66
CA ASP A 60 -15.29 -13.93 -19.14
C ASP A 60 -15.86 -12.61 -18.58
N PRO A 61 -15.03 -11.76 -17.93
CA PRO A 61 -15.50 -10.51 -17.33
C PRO A 61 -16.04 -9.50 -18.35
N ASN A 62 -15.73 -9.65 -19.62
CA ASN A 62 -16.15 -8.76 -20.71
C ASN A 62 -17.23 -9.39 -21.62
N GLU A 63 -17.59 -10.64 -21.40
CA GLU A 63 -18.68 -11.28 -22.15
C GLU A 63 -20.01 -10.57 -21.86
N GLN A 64 -20.61 -10.03 -22.92
CA GLN A 64 -21.87 -9.28 -22.85
C GLN A 64 -23.05 -10.13 -23.25
N ASN A 65 -24.11 -10.10 -22.44
CA ASN A 65 -25.34 -10.79 -22.75
C ASN A 65 -26.54 -9.92 -22.44
N LEU A 66 -27.02 -9.17 -23.43
CA LEU A 66 -28.08 -8.19 -23.28
C LEU A 66 -29.42 -8.77 -22.82
N LEU A 67 -29.66 -10.07 -23.00
CA LEU A 67 -30.87 -10.72 -22.50
C LEU A 67 -30.78 -11.04 -21.00
N SER A 68 -29.57 -11.06 -20.44
CA SER A 68 -29.30 -11.24 -19.01
C SER A 68 -28.99 -9.93 -18.27
N ARG A 69 -29.39 -8.77 -18.82
CA ARG A 69 -29.15 -7.46 -18.19
C ARG A 69 -29.84 -7.38 -16.84
N PHE A 70 -29.10 -6.83 -15.84
CA PHE A 70 -29.62 -6.60 -14.50
C PHE A 70 -30.23 -7.83 -13.83
N THR A 71 -29.73 -9.02 -14.16
CA THR A 71 -30.09 -10.23 -13.43
C THR A 71 -29.73 -10.08 -11.95
N PRO A 72 -30.68 -10.28 -11.01
CA PRO A 72 -30.41 -10.14 -9.59
C PRO A 72 -29.38 -11.13 -9.08
N PRO A 73 -28.69 -10.86 -7.94
CA PRO A 73 -27.85 -11.85 -7.29
C PRO A 73 -28.61 -13.14 -6.96
N LEU A 74 -27.87 -14.27 -6.98
CA LEU A 74 -28.37 -15.61 -6.67
C LEU A 74 -29.53 -16.07 -7.56
N SER A 75 -29.54 -15.66 -8.83
CA SER A 75 -30.58 -16.05 -9.80
C SER A 75 -29.98 -16.61 -11.08
N HIS A 76 -30.81 -17.32 -11.86
CA HIS A 76 -30.41 -17.83 -13.16
C HIS A 76 -30.46 -16.72 -14.20
N ALA A 77 -29.38 -16.56 -14.96
CA ALA A 77 -29.35 -15.70 -16.13
C ALA A 77 -30.13 -16.35 -17.29
N ALA A 78 -30.65 -15.55 -18.19
CA ALA A 78 -31.53 -16.01 -19.28
C ALA A 78 -30.90 -17.08 -20.20
N PHE A 79 -29.57 -17.28 -20.18
CA PHE A 79 -28.82 -18.27 -20.96
C PHE A 79 -28.17 -19.37 -20.11
N GLY A 80 -28.77 -19.74 -18.97
CA GLY A 80 -28.43 -20.97 -18.24
C GLY A 80 -27.24 -20.89 -17.27
N GLY A 81 -26.61 -19.71 -17.10
CA GLY A 81 -25.59 -19.48 -16.07
C GLY A 81 -26.22 -19.05 -14.75
N PHE A 82 -25.60 -19.41 -13.61
CA PHE A 82 -26.01 -18.93 -12.29
C PHE A 82 -25.24 -17.65 -11.94
N ALA A 83 -25.95 -16.52 -11.84
CA ALA A 83 -25.37 -15.23 -11.50
C ALA A 83 -25.24 -15.07 -9.96
N VAL A 84 -24.08 -15.42 -9.41
CA VAL A 84 -23.82 -15.40 -7.95
C VAL A 84 -24.00 -14.00 -7.37
N LEU A 85 -23.40 -12.99 -8.01
CA LEU A 85 -23.52 -11.58 -7.60
C LEU A 85 -24.38 -10.75 -8.55
N GLY A 86 -25.06 -11.40 -9.49
CA GLY A 86 -25.87 -10.76 -10.50
C GLY A 86 -25.07 -10.30 -11.72
N THR A 87 -25.75 -9.60 -12.61
CA THR A 87 -25.18 -9.03 -13.84
C THR A 87 -25.35 -7.54 -13.92
N ASP A 88 -24.53 -6.89 -14.74
CA ASP A 88 -24.55 -5.45 -14.94
C ASP A 88 -25.49 -4.99 -16.08
N GLN A 89 -25.39 -3.72 -16.49
CA GLN A 89 -26.19 -3.10 -17.56
C GLN A 89 -25.92 -3.70 -18.95
N LEU A 90 -24.84 -4.41 -19.14
CA LEU A 90 -24.49 -5.11 -20.38
C LEU A 90 -24.69 -6.63 -20.27
N GLY A 91 -25.19 -7.11 -19.11
CA GLY A 91 -25.34 -8.52 -18.82
C GLY A 91 -24.03 -9.25 -18.52
N ARG A 92 -22.96 -8.51 -18.18
CA ARG A 92 -21.65 -9.08 -17.76
C ARG A 92 -21.74 -9.58 -16.32
N ASP A 93 -21.07 -10.70 -16.02
CA ASP A 93 -21.07 -11.28 -14.68
C ASP A 93 -20.26 -10.43 -13.69
N ILE A 94 -20.92 -9.99 -12.61
CA ILE A 94 -20.29 -9.11 -11.60
C ILE A 94 -19.22 -9.84 -10.82
N LEU A 95 -19.39 -11.12 -10.47
CA LEU A 95 -18.40 -11.88 -9.73
C LEU A 95 -17.08 -12.00 -10.53
N SER A 96 -17.18 -12.36 -11.81
CA SER A 96 -16.02 -12.42 -12.70
C SER A 96 -15.32 -11.07 -12.82
N ARG A 97 -16.08 -9.99 -12.98
CA ARG A 97 -15.53 -8.64 -13.04
C ARG A 97 -14.85 -8.21 -11.73
N LEU A 98 -15.40 -8.58 -10.56
CA LEU A 98 -14.78 -8.32 -9.25
C LEU A 98 -13.44 -9.06 -9.09
N ILE A 99 -13.40 -10.33 -9.50
CA ILE A 99 -12.19 -11.16 -9.43
C ILE A 99 -11.09 -10.57 -10.31
N TYR A 100 -11.40 -10.24 -11.57
CA TYR A 100 -10.43 -9.59 -12.47
C TYR A 100 -10.08 -8.16 -12.04
N GLY A 101 -11.05 -7.42 -11.49
CA GLY A 101 -10.84 -6.08 -10.93
C GLY A 101 -9.85 -6.07 -9.77
N ALA A 102 -9.83 -7.12 -8.94
CA ALA A 102 -8.82 -7.28 -7.90
C ALA A 102 -7.40 -7.21 -8.46
N ARG A 103 -7.14 -7.86 -9.60
CA ARG A 103 -5.83 -7.83 -10.26
C ARG A 103 -5.45 -6.41 -10.69
N THR A 104 -6.38 -5.67 -11.29
CA THR A 104 -6.14 -4.30 -11.77
C THR A 104 -5.87 -3.35 -10.60
N SER A 105 -6.77 -3.31 -9.62
CA SER A 105 -6.67 -2.38 -8.48
C SER A 105 -5.44 -2.67 -7.60
N VAL A 106 -5.13 -3.96 -7.34
CA VAL A 106 -3.92 -4.33 -6.56
C VAL A 106 -2.64 -4.01 -7.34
N LEU A 107 -2.60 -4.30 -8.64
CA LEU A 107 -1.44 -3.99 -9.48
C LEU A 107 -1.15 -2.48 -9.48
N ILE A 108 -2.17 -1.65 -9.66
CA ILE A 108 -2.02 -0.19 -9.66
C ILE A 108 -1.57 0.29 -8.27
N GLY A 109 -2.27 -0.12 -7.21
CA GLY A 109 -1.96 0.31 -5.85
C GLY A 109 -0.54 -0.06 -5.42
N LEU A 110 -0.14 -1.32 -5.63
CA LEU A 110 1.19 -1.80 -5.26
C LEU A 110 2.30 -1.13 -6.10
N SER A 111 2.11 -1.06 -7.44
CA SER A 111 3.10 -0.45 -8.34
C SER A 111 3.28 1.05 -8.06
N ALA A 112 2.19 1.77 -7.79
CA ALA A 112 2.24 3.19 -7.46
C ALA A 112 3.00 3.44 -6.15
N VAL A 113 2.76 2.63 -5.11
CA VAL A 113 3.47 2.75 -3.83
C VAL A 113 4.94 2.38 -3.96
N LEU A 114 5.27 1.34 -4.72
CA LEU A 114 6.68 0.98 -4.98
C LEU A 114 7.41 2.12 -5.70
N LEU A 115 6.80 2.70 -6.74
CA LEU A 115 7.37 3.82 -7.48
C LEU A 115 7.50 5.07 -6.60
N ALA A 116 6.46 5.44 -5.86
CA ALA A 116 6.47 6.57 -4.93
C ALA A 116 7.50 6.38 -3.82
N GLY A 117 7.56 5.17 -3.24
CA GLY A 117 8.50 4.80 -2.20
C GLY A 117 9.95 4.85 -2.67
N LEU A 118 10.26 4.29 -3.84
CA LEU A 118 11.60 4.34 -4.43
C LEU A 118 12.03 5.78 -4.73
N LEU A 119 11.19 6.53 -5.43
CA LEU A 119 11.47 7.92 -5.78
C LEU A 119 11.61 8.79 -4.52
N GLY A 120 10.60 8.76 -3.64
CA GLY A 120 10.56 9.60 -2.45
C GLY A 120 11.68 9.25 -1.46
N THR A 121 11.92 7.96 -1.21
CA THR A 121 13.02 7.54 -0.32
C THR A 121 14.38 7.97 -0.86
N SER A 122 14.64 7.78 -2.15
CA SER A 122 15.92 8.18 -2.75
C SER A 122 16.15 9.68 -2.63
N LEU A 123 15.13 10.50 -2.96
CA LEU A 123 15.20 11.96 -2.84
C LEU A 123 15.30 12.40 -1.37
N GLY A 124 14.55 11.77 -0.46
CA GLY A 124 14.61 12.08 0.96
C GLY A 124 15.95 11.74 1.62
N LEU A 125 16.54 10.58 1.28
CA LEU A 125 17.89 10.23 1.70
C LEU A 125 18.92 11.23 1.16
N LEU A 126 18.82 11.59 -0.11
CA LEU A 126 19.70 12.57 -0.74
C LEU A 126 19.62 13.93 -0.03
N ALA A 127 18.40 14.42 0.22
CA ALA A 127 18.15 15.66 0.95
C ALA A 127 18.73 15.61 2.38
N GLY A 128 18.47 14.53 3.12
CA GLY A 128 18.94 14.35 4.49
C GLY A 128 20.46 14.15 4.61
N VAL A 129 21.10 13.51 3.63
CA VAL A 129 22.55 13.25 3.66
C VAL A 129 23.35 14.46 3.21
N GLN A 130 23.01 15.06 2.06
CA GLN A 130 23.74 16.20 1.50
C GLN A 130 23.42 17.51 2.21
N GLY A 131 22.15 17.69 2.64
CA GLY A 131 21.73 18.96 3.23
C GLY A 131 21.78 20.14 2.25
N ASN A 132 21.89 21.37 2.77
CA ASN A 132 22.09 22.61 2.01
C ASN A 132 21.19 22.75 0.77
N VAL A 133 21.80 22.93 -0.42
CA VAL A 133 21.07 23.18 -1.67
C VAL A 133 20.19 22.00 -2.11
N ALA A 134 20.69 20.78 -1.98
CA ALA A 134 19.93 19.57 -2.35
C ALA A 134 18.65 19.44 -1.51
N ASP A 135 18.77 19.66 -0.20
CA ASP A 135 17.64 19.65 0.71
C ASP A 135 16.61 20.73 0.36
N GLN A 136 17.07 21.98 0.17
CA GLN A 136 16.19 23.09 -0.19
C GLN A 136 15.45 22.86 -1.52
N VAL A 137 16.13 22.37 -2.56
CA VAL A 137 15.53 22.13 -3.87
C VAL A 137 14.50 21.01 -3.78
N ILE A 138 14.85 19.87 -3.17
CA ILE A 138 13.94 18.72 -3.08
C ILE A 138 12.70 19.07 -2.26
N MET A 139 12.87 19.73 -1.11
CA MET A 139 11.74 20.13 -0.28
C MET A 139 10.89 21.22 -0.94
N ARG A 140 11.49 22.13 -1.69
CA ARG A 140 10.72 23.12 -2.46
C ARG A 140 9.89 22.46 -3.57
N LEU A 141 10.42 21.46 -4.27
CA LEU A 141 9.64 20.66 -5.22
C LEU A 141 8.49 19.93 -4.54
N ALA A 142 8.74 19.36 -3.36
CA ALA A 142 7.71 18.71 -2.55
C ALA A 142 6.59 19.70 -2.11
N ASP A 143 6.96 20.92 -1.74
CA ASP A 143 6.00 21.96 -1.36
C ASP A 143 5.17 22.43 -2.56
N MET A 144 5.79 22.60 -3.73
CA MET A 144 5.08 22.92 -4.96
C MET A 144 4.08 21.82 -5.36
N GLN A 145 4.44 20.54 -5.17
CA GLN A 145 3.55 19.43 -5.46
C GLN A 145 2.26 19.50 -4.62
N PHE A 146 2.34 19.88 -3.34
CA PHE A 146 1.17 20.03 -2.49
C PHE A 146 0.28 21.23 -2.82
N ALA A 147 0.82 22.23 -3.53
CA ALA A 147 0.03 23.36 -4.00
C ALA A 147 -0.93 22.99 -5.15
N PHE A 148 -0.66 21.87 -5.86
CA PHE A 148 -1.51 21.41 -6.94
C PHE A 148 -2.54 20.39 -6.45
N PRO A 149 -3.86 20.61 -6.67
CA PRO A 149 -4.88 19.61 -6.41
C PRO A 149 -4.62 18.35 -7.23
N PHE A 150 -4.60 17.18 -6.55
CA PHE A 150 -4.35 15.89 -7.18
C PHE A 150 -5.20 15.61 -8.43
N VAL A 151 -6.50 15.95 -8.36
CA VAL A 151 -7.43 15.70 -9.46
C VAL A 151 -7.07 16.52 -10.70
N LEU A 152 -6.60 17.77 -10.54
CA LEU A 152 -6.15 18.60 -11.67
C LEU A 152 -4.90 18.02 -12.32
N LEU A 153 -3.95 17.52 -11.54
CA LEU A 153 -2.77 16.82 -12.06
C LEU A 153 -3.20 15.60 -12.88
N ALA A 154 -4.15 14.81 -12.37
CA ALA A 154 -4.67 13.62 -13.05
C ALA A 154 -5.35 13.98 -14.37
N ILE A 155 -6.24 15.00 -14.39
CA ILE A 155 -6.91 15.48 -15.61
C ILE A 155 -5.87 15.91 -16.65
N THR A 156 -4.85 16.67 -16.23
CA THR A 156 -3.83 17.18 -17.15
C THR A 156 -3.04 16.02 -17.77
N ILE A 157 -2.56 15.08 -16.97
CA ILE A 157 -1.77 13.94 -17.47
C ILE A 157 -2.62 13.05 -18.38
N ILE A 158 -3.85 12.71 -17.98
CA ILE A 158 -4.74 11.87 -18.78
C ILE A 158 -5.19 12.59 -20.05
N GLY A 159 -5.45 13.89 -19.99
CA GLY A 159 -5.82 14.69 -21.15
C GLY A 159 -4.75 14.73 -22.23
N VAL A 160 -3.47 14.71 -21.86
CA VAL A 160 -2.33 14.72 -22.80
C VAL A 160 -1.89 13.32 -23.21
N LEU A 161 -1.78 12.38 -22.27
CA LEU A 161 -1.20 11.04 -22.49
C LEU A 161 -2.24 9.95 -22.70
N GLY A 162 -3.53 10.27 -22.51
CA GLY A 162 -4.62 9.30 -22.59
C GLY A 162 -4.75 8.40 -21.36
N GLN A 163 -5.84 7.62 -21.33
CA GLN A 163 -6.13 6.64 -20.28
C GLN A 163 -5.28 5.39 -20.48
N SER A 164 -4.50 5.03 -19.46
CA SER A 164 -3.76 3.77 -19.39
C SER A 164 -3.42 3.41 -17.95
N ILE A 165 -3.29 2.14 -17.65
CA ILE A 165 -2.86 1.66 -16.32
C ILE A 165 -1.52 2.28 -15.92
N ARG A 166 -0.57 2.41 -16.85
CA ARG A 166 0.73 3.04 -16.58
C ARG A 166 0.59 4.49 -16.17
N ASN A 167 -0.24 5.28 -16.86
CA ASN A 167 -0.45 6.69 -16.54
C ASN A 167 -1.07 6.85 -15.14
N ILE A 168 -2.03 5.99 -14.78
CA ILE A 168 -2.62 5.98 -13.44
C ILE A 168 -1.57 5.67 -12.36
N ILE A 169 -0.73 4.65 -12.57
CA ILE A 169 0.37 4.32 -11.66
C ILE A 169 1.29 5.53 -11.45
N VAL A 170 1.68 6.21 -12.53
CA VAL A 170 2.54 7.41 -12.46
C VAL A 170 1.84 8.55 -11.72
N ILE A 171 0.56 8.82 -12.03
CA ILE A 171 -0.22 9.88 -11.38
C ILE A 171 -0.30 9.64 -9.86
N VAL A 172 -0.67 8.42 -9.45
CA VAL A 172 -0.79 8.05 -8.04
C VAL A 172 0.58 8.07 -7.35
N ALA A 173 1.64 7.60 -8.02
CA ALA A 173 2.99 7.64 -7.49
C ALA A 173 3.50 9.09 -7.31
N LEU A 174 3.31 9.96 -8.31
CA LEU A 174 3.68 11.38 -8.23
C LEU A 174 2.92 12.11 -7.14
N SER A 175 1.73 11.67 -6.79
CA SER A 175 0.96 12.29 -5.69
C SER A 175 1.43 11.85 -4.30
N ASN A 176 2.10 10.71 -4.19
CA ASN A 176 2.46 10.10 -2.90
C ASN A 176 3.97 10.16 -2.57
N TRP A 177 4.88 10.42 -3.52
CA TRP A 177 6.33 10.38 -3.28
C TRP A 177 6.79 11.35 -2.18
N VAL A 178 6.12 12.49 -2.00
CA VAL A 178 6.47 13.52 -1.01
C VAL A 178 6.41 12.99 0.43
N ALA A 179 5.42 12.15 0.74
CA ALA A 179 5.30 11.56 2.07
C ALA A 179 6.53 10.70 2.41
N TYR A 180 6.99 9.89 1.46
CA TYR A 180 8.20 9.07 1.61
C TYR A 180 9.46 9.94 1.68
N ALA A 181 9.55 11.00 0.86
CA ALA A 181 10.71 11.89 0.84
C ALA A 181 10.86 12.64 2.17
N ARG A 182 9.78 13.20 2.71
CA ARG A 182 9.80 13.90 4.00
C ARG A 182 10.14 12.97 5.14
N LEU A 183 9.57 11.76 5.18
CA LEU A 183 9.88 10.77 6.21
C LEU A 183 11.34 10.33 6.12
N ALA A 184 11.82 9.94 4.94
CA ALA A 184 13.20 9.50 4.75
C ALA A 184 14.20 10.61 5.12
N ARG A 185 13.90 11.86 4.77
CA ARG A 185 14.70 13.02 5.17
C ARG A 185 14.74 13.19 6.69
N ALA A 186 13.59 13.21 7.36
CA ALA A 186 13.51 13.39 8.81
C ALA A 186 14.26 12.31 9.58
N GLU A 187 14.06 11.05 9.23
CA GLU A 187 14.74 9.91 9.83
C GLU A 187 16.25 9.92 9.54
N THR A 188 16.66 10.37 8.35
CA THR A 188 18.08 10.52 7.98
C THR A 188 18.76 11.59 8.84
N LEU A 189 18.12 12.74 9.02
CA LEU A 189 18.64 13.82 9.88
C LEU A 189 18.79 13.33 11.33
N ALA A 190 17.77 12.66 11.86
CA ALA A 190 17.82 12.09 13.21
C ALA A 190 18.89 11.00 13.36
N ALA A 191 19.10 10.17 12.33
CA ALA A 191 20.12 9.12 12.35
C ALA A 191 21.55 9.66 12.30
N ARG A 192 21.78 10.78 11.60
CA ARG A 192 23.09 11.41 11.46
C ARG A 192 23.71 11.90 12.77
N GLU A 193 22.86 12.24 13.74
CA GLU A 193 23.26 12.77 15.06
C GLU A 193 23.53 11.65 16.08
N LYS A 194 23.38 10.38 15.68
CA LYS A 194 23.59 9.27 16.60
C LYS A 194 25.09 8.91 16.73
N ALA A 195 25.54 8.61 17.95
CA ALA A 195 26.93 8.31 18.28
C ALA A 195 27.58 7.22 17.40
N TYR A 196 26.82 6.21 16.97
CA TYR A 196 27.35 5.15 16.09
C TYR A 196 27.67 5.66 14.66
N VAL A 197 26.97 6.69 14.18
CA VAL A 197 27.24 7.33 12.89
C VAL A 197 28.48 8.21 13.01
N GLU A 198 28.62 8.93 14.11
CA GLU A 198 29.83 9.73 14.39
C GLU A 198 31.06 8.84 14.50
N ALA A 199 30.96 7.72 15.21
CA ALA A 199 32.05 6.74 15.32
C ALA A 199 32.43 6.17 13.95
N ALA A 200 31.47 5.81 13.10
CA ALA A 200 31.73 5.33 11.74
C ALA A 200 32.45 6.38 10.88
N ARG A 201 32.08 7.67 11.05
CA ARG A 201 32.72 8.79 10.36
C ARG A 201 34.18 8.98 10.86
N ALA A 202 34.38 8.92 12.18
CA ALA A 202 35.70 9.02 12.77
C ALA A 202 36.64 7.87 12.32
N MET A 203 36.11 6.68 12.03
CA MET A 203 36.84 5.55 11.46
C MET A 203 37.12 5.67 9.94
N GLY A 204 36.77 6.81 9.31
CA GLY A 204 37.02 7.06 7.90
C GLY A 204 36.03 6.43 6.93
N MET A 205 34.87 5.97 7.40
CA MET A 205 33.83 5.42 6.50
C MET A 205 33.26 6.51 5.59
N SER A 206 33.11 6.21 4.29
CA SER A 206 32.54 7.14 3.32
C SER A 206 31.05 7.45 3.63
N THR A 207 30.59 8.63 3.24
CA THR A 207 29.19 9.05 3.41
C THR A 207 28.22 8.05 2.79
N ALA A 208 28.51 7.51 1.59
CA ALA A 208 27.70 6.47 0.97
C ALA A 208 27.68 5.18 1.82
N GLY A 209 28.85 4.75 2.35
CA GLY A 209 28.92 3.59 3.23
C GLY A 209 28.08 3.77 4.51
N ILE A 210 28.16 4.94 5.15
CA ILE A 210 27.35 5.29 6.32
C ILE A 210 25.87 5.27 5.96
N THR A 211 25.49 5.86 4.82
CA THR A 211 24.10 5.92 4.39
C THR A 211 23.50 4.53 4.21
N TRP A 212 24.15 3.66 3.43
CA TRP A 212 23.61 2.34 3.10
C TRP A 212 23.74 1.32 4.24
N ARG A 213 24.77 1.41 5.07
CA ARG A 213 25.04 0.41 6.11
C ARG A 213 24.45 0.78 7.47
N HIS A 214 24.26 2.06 7.74
CA HIS A 214 23.84 2.53 9.06
C HIS A 214 22.53 3.33 9.04
N ILE A 215 22.32 4.21 8.05
CA ILE A 215 21.13 5.07 8.01
C ILE A 215 19.96 4.32 7.37
N PHE A 216 20.09 3.85 6.14
CA PHE A 216 19.00 3.24 5.37
C PHE A 216 18.30 2.07 6.08
N PRO A 217 19.01 1.12 6.74
CA PRO A 217 18.33 0.04 7.46
C PRO A 217 17.43 0.52 8.61
N ASN A 218 17.77 1.63 9.25
CA ASN A 218 16.95 2.22 10.30
C ASN A 218 15.73 2.95 9.71
N VAL A 219 15.93 3.72 8.64
CA VAL A 219 14.86 4.44 7.93
C VAL A 219 13.87 3.49 7.27
N SER A 220 14.33 2.35 6.75
CA SER A 220 13.50 1.37 6.04
C SER A 220 12.36 0.80 6.89
N ALA A 221 12.56 0.66 8.20
CA ALA A 221 11.52 0.16 9.11
C ALA A 221 10.27 1.07 9.12
N SER A 222 10.48 2.38 9.28
CA SER A 222 9.40 3.38 9.25
C SER A 222 8.77 3.47 7.85
N LEU A 223 9.57 3.36 6.79
CA LEU A 223 9.09 3.41 5.41
C LEU A 223 8.19 2.22 5.05
N ILE A 224 8.49 1.02 5.54
CA ILE A 224 7.65 -0.18 5.32
C ILE A 224 6.27 0.03 5.93
N VAL A 225 6.19 0.60 7.14
CA VAL A 225 4.90 0.91 7.79
C VAL A 225 4.12 1.92 6.95
N VAL A 226 4.75 3.02 6.53
CA VAL A 226 4.11 4.04 5.69
C VAL A 226 3.70 3.45 4.33
N ALA A 227 4.50 2.57 3.74
CA ALA A 227 4.17 1.90 2.49
C ALA A 227 2.91 1.03 2.61
N THR A 228 2.74 0.33 3.75
CA THR A 228 1.54 -0.48 3.98
C THR A 228 0.28 0.39 3.94
N PHE A 229 0.23 1.49 4.68
CA PHE A 229 -0.89 2.44 4.60
C PHE A 229 -0.99 3.13 3.24
N GLY A 230 0.14 3.37 2.59
CA GLY A 230 0.24 3.93 1.25
C GLY A 230 -0.49 3.09 0.20
N ILE A 231 -0.46 1.74 0.30
CA ILE A 231 -1.18 0.84 -0.61
C ILE A 231 -2.70 1.05 -0.48
N ALA A 232 -3.21 1.14 0.75
CA ALA A 232 -4.63 1.43 0.99
C ALA A 232 -5.04 2.77 0.38
N GLY A 233 -4.25 3.83 0.61
CA GLY A 233 -4.46 5.15 0.03
C GLY A 233 -4.39 5.14 -1.50
N ALA A 234 -3.44 4.43 -2.09
CA ALA A 234 -3.28 4.33 -3.54
C ALA A 234 -4.47 3.63 -4.22
N ILE A 235 -5.00 2.55 -3.61
CA ILE A 235 -6.21 1.87 -4.09
C ILE A 235 -7.43 2.82 -4.02
N LEU A 236 -7.58 3.58 -2.94
CA LEU A 236 -8.66 4.58 -2.83
C LEU A 236 -8.53 5.71 -3.85
N MET A 237 -7.31 6.22 -4.08
CA MET A 237 -7.06 7.26 -5.08
C MET A 237 -7.34 6.75 -6.50
N GLU A 238 -6.89 5.54 -6.82
CA GLU A 238 -7.18 4.88 -8.08
C GLU A 238 -8.68 4.69 -8.29
N ALA A 239 -9.39 4.10 -7.29
CA ALA A 239 -10.83 3.92 -7.36
C ALA A 239 -11.59 5.25 -7.51
N GLY A 240 -11.11 6.32 -6.86
CA GLY A 240 -11.63 7.68 -7.02
C GLY A 240 -11.44 8.24 -8.43
N LEU A 241 -10.26 8.07 -9.03
CA LEU A 241 -10.00 8.46 -10.43
C LEU A 241 -10.88 7.68 -11.40
N SER A 242 -10.95 6.37 -11.25
CA SER A 242 -11.81 5.50 -12.06
C SER A 242 -13.28 5.87 -11.92
N PHE A 243 -13.74 6.19 -10.69
CA PHE A 243 -15.11 6.68 -10.44
C PHE A 243 -15.42 8.01 -11.15
N LEU A 244 -14.45 8.89 -11.28
CA LEU A 244 -14.56 10.15 -12.02
C LEU A 244 -14.44 9.98 -13.54
N GLY A 245 -14.21 8.76 -14.03
CA GLY A 245 -13.98 8.49 -15.46
C GLY A 245 -12.57 8.79 -15.95
N LEU A 246 -11.63 9.02 -15.01
CA LEU A 246 -10.21 9.27 -15.28
C LEU A 246 -9.35 8.03 -15.01
N GLY A 247 -9.97 6.86 -14.90
CA GLY A 247 -9.34 5.61 -14.52
C GLY A 247 -8.82 4.78 -15.68
N VAL A 248 -8.97 3.47 -15.54
CA VAL A 248 -8.55 2.49 -16.54
C VAL A 248 -9.32 2.61 -17.85
N PRO A 249 -8.74 2.17 -18.99
CA PRO A 249 -9.44 2.14 -20.26
C PRO A 249 -10.73 1.33 -20.20
N LEU A 250 -11.71 1.74 -21.00
CA LEU A 250 -13.01 1.07 -21.12
C LEU A 250 -12.83 -0.44 -21.41
N GLY A 251 -13.64 -1.27 -20.74
CA GLY A 251 -13.56 -2.72 -20.86
C GLY A 251 -12.56 -3.40 -19.92
N THR A 252 -11.68 -2.66 -19.26
CA THR A 252 -10.82 -3.23 -18.21
C THR A 252 -11.62 -3.37 -16.92
N PRO A 253 -11.78 -4.59 -16.37
CA PRO A 253 -12.41 -4.79 -15.08
C PRO A 253 -11.60 -4.09 -13.99
N ASP A 254 -12.26 -3.23 -13.23
CA ASP A 254 -11.69 -2.42 -12.16
C ASP A 254 -12.77 -2.02 -11.16
N TRP A 255 -12.47 -2.04 -9.87
CA TRP A 255 -13.47 -1.81 -8.84
C TRP A 255 -14.03 -0.37 -8.86
N GLY A 256 -13.17 0.62 -9.10
CA GLY A 256 -13.57 2.02 -9.21
C GLY A 256 -14.44 2.29 -10.43
N ALA A 257 -14.09 1.72 -11.59
CA ALA A 257 -14.88 1.82 -12.81
C ALA A 257 -16.25 1.13 -12.65
N MET A 258 -16.30 -0.06 -12.01
CA MET A 258 -17.56 -0.75 -11.71
C MET A 258 -18.45 0.09 -10.80
N LEU A 259 -17.88 0.78 -9.80
CA LEU A 259 -18.59 1.70 -8.93
C LEU A 259 -19.19 2.88 -9.73
N ALA A 260 -18.42 3.47 -10.64
CA ALA A 260 -18.88 4.54 -11.53
C ALA A 260 -20.04 4.11 -12.43
N GLU A 261 -19.94 2.90 -13.00
CA GLU A 261 -21.01 2.28 -13.80
C GLU A 261 -22.28 2.05 -12.96
N GLY A 262 -22.11 1.54 -11.74
CA GLY A 262 -23.21 1.17 -10.83
C GLY A 262 -23.95 2.36 -10.20
N ARG A 263 -23.30 3.54 -10.03
CA ARG A 263 -23.87 4.69 -9.30
C ARG A 263 -25.23 5.17 -9.85
N ARG A 264 -25.44 5.03 -11.16
CA ARG A 264 -26.68 5.45 -11.83
C ARG A 264 -27.87 4.56 -11.52
N PHE A 265 -27.61 3.37 -10.96
CA PHE A 265 -28.60 2.33 -10.71
C PHE A 265 -28.74 1.99 -9.24
N VAL A 266 -28.12 2.76 -8.32
CA VAL A 266 -28.07 2.44 -6.89
C VAL A 266 -29.45 2.25 -6.27
N ASP A 267 -30.42 3.06 -6.68
CA ASP A 267 -31.79 3.02 -6.14
C ASP A 267 -32.58 1.78 -6.60
N THR A 268 -32.24 1.23 -7.75
CA THR A 268 -33.00 0.12 -8.37
C THR A 268 -32.21 -1.20 -8.45
N ARG A 269 -30.87 -1.11 -8.47
CA ARG A 269 -29.93 -2.22 -8.69
C ARG A 269 -28.72 -2.04 -7.79
N TYR A 270 -28.96 -1.96 -6.47
CA TYR A 270 -27.94 -1.64 -5.45
C TYR A 270 -26.67 -2.51 -5.52
N TRP A 271 -26.79 -3.76 -5.97
CA TRP A 271 -25.67 -4.71 -6.04
C TRP A 271 -24.56 -4.27 -6.99
N LEU A 272 -24.88 -3.42 -8.01
CA LEU A 272 -23.89 -2.88 -8.95
C LEU A 272 -22.88 -1.96 -8.30
N ALA A 273 -23.26 -1.30 -7.21
CA ALA A 273 -22.36 -0.42 -6.44
C ALA A 273 -21.90 -1.10 -5.13
N LEU A 274 -22.76 -1.89 -4.49
CA LEU A 274 -22.49 -2.53 -3.21
C LEU A 274 -21.28 -3.48 -3.27
N PHE A 275 -21.24 -4.36 -4.27
CA PHE A 275 -20.18 -5.37 -4.36
C PHE A 275 -18.82 -4.76 -4.69
N PRO A 276 -18.64 -3.90 -5.70
CA PRO A 276 -17.34 -3.27 -5.94
C PRO A 276 -16.94 -2.30 -4.81
N GLY A 277 -17.89 -1.55 -4.23
CA GLY A 277 -17.63 -0.73 -3.05
C GLY A 277 -17.20 -1.56 -1.84
N GLY A 278 -17.86 -2.69 -1.61
CA GLY A 278 -17.50 -3.65 -0.58
C GLY A 278 -16.09 -4.24 -0.79
N ALA A 279 -15.72 -4.55 -2.03
CA ALA A 279 -14.38 -5.06 -2.36
C ALA A 279 -13.29 -4.02 -2.04
N VAL A 280 -13.46 -2.77 -2.45
CA VAL A 280 -12.56 -1.66 -2.10
C VAL A 280 -12.49 -1.49 -0.58
N PHE A 281 -13.66 -1.39 0.09
CA PHE A 281 -13.73 -1.18 1.53
C PHE A 281 -13.03 -2.28 2.32
N LEU A 282 -13.33 -3.55 2.03
CA LEU A 282 -12.74 -4.70 2.73
C LEU A 282 -11.24 -4.79 2.50
N THR A 283 -10.78 -4.51 1.28
CA THR A 283 -9.34 -4.53 0.94
C THR A 283 -8.60 -3.43 1.69
N VAL A 284 -9.11 -2.20 1.67
CA VAL A 284 -8.52 -1.05 2.38
C VAL A 284 -8.52 -1.28 3.88
N LEU A 285 -9.63 -1.76 4.44
CA LEU A 285 -9.72 -2.12 5.87
C LEU A 285 -8.70 -3.18 6.25
N ALA A 286 -8.58 -4.24 5.44
CA ALA A 286 -7.65 -5.33 5.67
C ALA A 286 -6.18 -4.86 5.65
N ILE A 287 -5.82 -3.99 4.69
CA ILE A 287 -4.48 -3.40 4.61
C ILE A 287 -4.20 -2.53 5.84
N ASN A 288 -5.15 -1.70 6.26
CA ASN A 288 -4.98 -0.84 7.44
C ASN A 288 -4.83 -1.66 8.73
N LEU A 289 -5.64 -2.69 8.95
CA LEU A 289 -5.52 -3.59 10.10
C LEU A 289 -4.17 -4.33 10.13
N LEU A 290 -3.66 -4.73 8.96
CA LEU A 290 -2.33 -5.31 8.85
C LEU A 290 -1.23 -4.27 9.11
N GLY A 291 -1.40 -3.05 8.60
CA GLY A 291 -0.48 -1.93 8.80
C GLY A 291 -0.34 -1.54 10.28
N ASP A 292 -1.46 -1.47 11.00
CA ASP A 292 -1.47 -1.21 12.45
C ASP A 292 -0.73 -2.30 13.21
N ALA A 293 -1.03 -3.57 12.92
CA ALA A 293 -0.35 -4.69 13.56
C ALA A 293 1.16 -4.74 13.22
N LEU A 294 1.54 -4.36 12.00
CA LEU A 294 2.94 -4.25 11.60
C LEU A 294 3.65 -3.10 12.34
N ARG A 295 2.99 -1.96 12.48
CA ARG A 295 3.49 -0.82 13.25
C ARG A 295 3.75 -1.22 14.70
N ASP A 296 2.79 -1.89 15.34
CA ASP A 296 2.91 -2.37 16.72
C ASP A 296 4.05 -3.38 16.88
N ALA A 297 4.26 -4.26 15.89
CA ALA A 297 5.33 -5.24 15.90
C ALA A 297 6.74 -4.61 15.74
N ILE A 298 6.83 -3.48 15.05
CA ILE A 298 8.09 -2.75 14.81
C ILE A 298 8.41 -1.80 15.98
N ASP A 299 7.40 -1.30 16.73
CA ASP A 299 7.60 -0.33 17.82
C ASP A 299 8.37 -0.95 19.01
N PRO A 300 9.57 -0.44 19.34
CA PRO A 300 10.38 -0.96 20.45
C PRO A 300 9.76 -0.73 21.84
N TYR A 301 8.94 0.31 22.01
CA TYR A 301 8.32 0.64 23.29
C TYR A 301 7.21 -0.34 23.68
N LEU A 302 6.42 -0.80 22.72
CA LEU A 302 5.38 -1.80 22.95
C LEU A 302 5.99 -3.19 23.22
N ARG A 303 7.12 -3.52 22.58
CA ARG A 303 7.88 -4.75 22.85
C ARG A 303 8.35 -4.86 24.30
N ASN A 304 8.81 -3.76 24.91
CA ASN A 304 9.29 -3.76 26.29
C ASN A 304 8.14 -3.90 27.30
N ARG A 305 6.96 -3.33 27.01
CA ARG A 305 5.77 -3.49 27.87
C ARG A 305 5.20 -4.91 27.86
N ALA A 306 5.24 -5.60 26.74
CA ALA A 306 4.81 -7.00 26.67
C ALA A 306 5.76 -7.92 27.46
N ALA A 307 7.07 -7.69 27.40
CA ALA A 307 8.05 -8.45 28.19
C ALA A 307 7.94 -8.23 29.71
N LEU A 308 7.44 -7.06 30.15
CA LEU A 308 7.21 -6.76 31.58
C LEU A 308 5.90 -7.36 32.12
N LYS A 309 4.96 -7.78 31.26
CA LYS A 309 3.72 -8.46 31.68
C LYS A 309 3.87 -9.99 31.79
N GLU A 310 4.96 -10.54 31.28
CA GLU A 310 5.30 -11.98 31.38
C GLU A 310 6.23 -12.29 32.57
N LEU A 311 6.65 -11.27 33.35
CA LEU A 311 7.40 -11.40 34.62
C LEU A 311 6.48 -11.18 35.83
#